data_439d9b67b8c8ebf855e1e153799f014d
#
_entry.id   439d9b67b8c8ebf855e1e153799f014d
#
_cell.length_a   1.000
_cell.length_b   1.000
_cell.length_c   1.000
_cell.angle_alpha   90.00
_cell.angle_beta   90.00
_cell.angle_gamma   90.00
#
_symmetry.space_group_name_H-M   'P 1'
#
loop_
_entity.id
_entity.type
_entity.pdbx_description
1 polymer ?
#
loop_
_entity_poly.entity_id
_entity_poly.type
_entity_poly.pdbx_seq_one_letter_code
_entity_poly.pdbx_strand_id
1 'polypeptide(L)'
;MQTKLKTVILAVTTLYASILGPPVASAEEAKILETPAGIRFSWLGEKSRRPAPTLFVFAKDKESSLEREAFAKMAWLLVERGFIAVALDLPSHGEDQKADEPERLAGWAARVEKGDTLVPAFMDRTSQVLDFLVKSGYTNVKQVAACGISRGGFMALHFAAADPRVRCVVALAPVTDLGILTEFSKIKDETAVRALSVMNIADKLTGRGVWIYIGNDDARVGTEEAIAFARLVTRKAVATKQRANVKLTVDASEGHGVGLSPHFEGADWIESQLRENP
;
A
#
# COMPACT_ATOMS: atom_id res chain seq x y z
N MET A 1 83.92 12.37 -14.12
CA MET A 1 82.78 12.61 -15.02
C MET A 1 81.57 11.91 -14.45
N GLN A 2 80.74 12.62 -13.71
CA GLN A 2 79.56 12.07 -13.05
C GLN A 2 78.34 12.49 -13.85
N THR A 3 77.64 11.55 -14.47
CA THR A 3 76.41 11.79 -15.23
C THR A 3 75.22 11.65 -14.24
N LYS A 4 74.54 12.77 -13.97
CA LYS A 4 73.34 12.81 -13.15
C LYS A 4 72.12 12.32 -13.94
N LEU A 5 71.59 11.20 -13.52
CA LEU A 5 70.30 10.68 -14.03
C LEU A 5 69.15 11.46 -13.35
N LYS A 6 68.40 12.20 -14.13
CA LYS A 6 67.17 12.86 -13.66
C LYS A 6 66.01 11.89 -13.78
N THR A 7 65.51 11.44 -12.63
CA THR A 7 64.26 10.66 -12.53
C THR A 7 63.07 11.61 -12.69
N VAL A 8 62.33 11.43 -13.76
CA VAL A 8 61.03 12.11 -13.98
C VAL A 8 59.95 11.25 -13.32
N ILE A 9 59.37 11.72 -12.22
CA ILE A 9 58.19 11.09 -11.59
C ILE A 9 56.96 11.66 -12.31
N LEU A 10 56.30 10.81 -13.11
CA LEU A 10 55.03 11.11 -13.72
C LEU A 10 53.92 10.81 -12.70
N ALA A 11 53.35 11.84 -12.07
CA ALA A 11 52.22 11.70 -11.20
C ALA A 11 50.94 11.45 -12.05
N VAL A 12 50.48 10.22 -12.09
CA VAL A 12 49.18 9.87 -12.64
C VAL A 12 48.12 10.17 -11.57
N THR A 13 47.50 11.32 -11.67
CA THR A 13 46.34 11.67 -10.86
C THR A 13 45.11 10.98 -11.44
N THR A 14 44.76 9.81 -10.89
CA THR A 14 43.55 9.11 -11.25
C THR A 14 42.36 9.89 -10.64
N LEU A 15 41.64 10.57 -11.51
CA LEU A 15 40.38 11.26 -11.14
C LEU A 15 39.30 10.18 -10.92
N TYR A 16 39.09 9.74 -9.69
CA TYR A 16 37.89 9.00 -9.33
C TYR A 16 36.72 9.98 -9.33
N ALA A 17 36.02 10.05 -10.46
CA ALA A 17 34.69 10.64 -10.50
C ALA A 17 33.79 9.72 -9.65
N SER A 18 33.52 10.11 -8.44
CA SER A 18 32.50 9.49 -7.59
C SER A 18 31.16 9.61 -8.32
N ILE A 19 30.66 8.50 -8.83
CA ILE A 19 29.28 8.36 -9.25
C ILE A 19 28.47 8.27 -7.95
N LEU A 20 28.36 9.38 -7.26
CA LEU A 20 27.30 9.58 -6.29
C LEU A 20 26.06 9.81 -7.14
N GLY A 21 25.17 8.82 -7.17
CA GLY A 21 23.81 9.03 -7.62
C GLY A 21 23.21 10.28 -6.90
N PRO A 22 22.18 10.91 -7.47
CA PRO A 22 21.57 12.06 -6.80
C PRO A 22 21.28 11.69 -5.35
N PRO A 23 21.47 12.61 -4.39
CA PRO A 23 21.17 12.34 -3.00
C PRO A 23 19.74 11.82 -2.94
N VAL A 24 19.54 10.67 -2.30
CA VAL A 24 18.19 10.20 -1.95
C VAL A 24 17.57 11.36 -1.19
N ALA A 25 16.58 11.99 -1.80
CA ALA A 25 15.88 13.10 -1.17
C ALA A 25 15.53 12.67 0.25
N SER A 26 15.90 13.50 1.22
CA SER A 26 15.50 13.30 2.61
C SER A 26 14.00 13.08 2.59
N ALA A 27 13.53 11.96 3.16
CA ALA A 27 12.11 11.69 3.24
C ALA A 27 11.42 12.97 3.75
N GLU A 28 10.58 13.59 2.92
CA GLU A 28 9.79 14.73 3.38
C GLU A 28 9.00 14.25 4.59
N GLU A 29 9.01 15.05 5.66
CA GLU A 29 8.27 14.73 6.87
C GLU A 29 6.78 14.77 6.55
N ALA A 30 6.06 13.69 6.87
CA ALA A 30 4.63 13.61 6.61
C ALA A 30 3.89 14.65 7.46
N LYS A 31 3.00 15.42 6.83
CA LYS A 31 2.16 16.43 7.50
C LYS A 31 0.85 15.80 7.93
N ILE A 32 0.34 16.20 9.09
CA ILE A 32 -1.01 15.83 9.52
C ILE A 32 -1.99 16.89 9.02
N LEU A 33 -2.99 16.46 8.29
CA LEU A 33 -4.12 17.27 7.84
C LEU A 33 -5.42 16.74 8.47
N GLU A 34 -6.44 17.60 8.45
CA GLU A 34 -7.76 17.26 9.00
C GLU A 34 -8.86 17.70 8.03
N THR A 35 -9.85 16.85 7.82
CA THR A 35 -11.04 17.21 7.06
C THR A 35 -11.96 18.11 7.89
N PRO A 36 -12.90 18.85 7.27
CA PRO A 36 -13.92 19.60 8.01
C PRO A 36 -14.80 18.75 8.95
N ALA A 37 -14.82 17.42 8.73
CA ALA A 37 -15.53 16.47 9.59
C ALA A 37 -14.67 15.93 10.75
N GLY A 38 -13.44 16.46 10.94
CA GLY A 38 -12.55 16.05 12.03
C GLY A 38 -11.75 14.77 11.74
N ILE A 39 -11.69 14.29 10.49
CA ILE A 39 -10.91 13.10 10.15
C ILE A 39 -9.47 13.52 9.92
N ARG A 40 -8.56 13.05 10.78
CA ARG A 40 -7.13 13.30 10.67
C ARG A 40 -6.45 12.23 9.79
N PHE A 41 -5.52 12.66 8.96
CA PHE A 41 -4.76 11.80 8.07
C PHE A 41 -3.36 12.35 7.82
N SER A 42 -2.41 11.47 7.54
CA SER A 42 -1.07 11.86 7.11
C SER A 42 -1.05 12.14 5.63
N TRP A 43 -0.27 13.16 5.26
CA TRP A 43 -0.07 13.66 3.91
C TRP A 43 1.43 13.72 3.61
N LEU A 44 1.84 13.21 2.46
CA LEU A 44 3.18 13.34 1.92
C LEU A 44 3.13 13.87 0.48
N GLY A 45 4.05 14.75 0.12
CA GLY A 45 4.10 15.45 -1.15
C GLY A 45 3.57 16.88 -1.07
N GLU A 46 3.55 17.58 -2.18
CA GLU A 46 3.18 19.00 -2.24
C GLU A 46 1.88 19.25 -3.01
N LYS A 47 1.18 20.31 -2.61
CA LYS A 47 0.03 20.79 -3.37
C LYS A 47 0.49 21.37 -4.69
N SER A 48 0.13 20.73 -5.78
CA SER A 48 0.37 21.23 -7.14
C SER A 48 -0.71 22.22 -7.58
N ARG A 49 -0.41 23.01 -8.64
CA ARG A 49 -1.41 23.87 -9.30
C ARG A 49 -2.51 23.07 -9.98
N ARG A 50 -2.25 21.83 -10.36
CA ARG A 50 -3.24 20.89 -10.92
C ARG A 50 -3.45 19.76 -9.92
N PRO A 51 -4.67 19.19 -9.84
CA PRO A 51 -4.91 18.01 -9.02
C PRO A 51 -3.92 16.89 -9.36
N ALA A 52 -3.26 16.35 -8.35
CA ALA A 52 -2.22 15.32 -8.49
C ALA A 52 -2.79 13.90 -8.47
N PRO A 53 -2.11 12.91 -9.08
CA PRO A 53 -2.37 11.51 -8.80
C PRO A 53 -2.18 11.24 -7.30
N THR A 54 -2.99 10.34 -6.74
CA THR A 54 -3.01 10.11 -5.29
C THR A 54 -2.89 8.64 -4.95
N LEU A 55 -1.98 8.32 -4.02
CA LEU A 55 -1.80 6.99 -3.45
C LEU A 55 -2.30 6.97 -2.01
N PHE A 56 -3.25 6.09 -1.70
CA PHE A 56 -3.60 5.73 -0.32
C PHE A 56 -2.73 4.58 0.15
N VAL A 57 -2.06 4.76 1.29
CA VAL A 57 -1.14 3.79 1.89
C VAL A 57 -1.73 3.24 3.17
N PHE A 58 -1.84 1.93 3.26
CA PHE A 58 -2.39 1.23 4.42
C PHE A 58 -1.35 0.29 5.02
N ALA A 59 -0.96 0.51 6.29
CA ALA A 59 -0.03 -0.39 7.00
C ALA A 59 -0.36 -0.52 8.49
N LYS A 60 -0.36 0.57 9.21
CA LYS A 60 -0.59 0.67 10.68
C LYS A 60 -1.33 1.97 11.03
N ASP A 61 -0.65 2.81 11.84
CA ASP A 61 -1.00 4.20 12.09
C ASP A 61 -0.60 5.06 10.88
N LYS A 62 -1.21 6.22 10.79
CA LYS A 62 -1.04 7.14 9.65
C LYS A 62 0.39 7.64 9.48
N GLU A 63 1.11 7.89 10.59
CA GLU A 63 2.49 8.36 10.58
C GLU A 63 3.43 7.25 10.08
N SER A 64 3.42 6.07 10.74
CA SER A 64 4.27 4.93 10.37
C SER A 64 4.06 4.49 8.92
N SER A 65 2.85 4.65 8.39
CA SER A 65 2.50 4.24 7.02
C SER A 65 3.21 5.07 5.96
N LEU A 66 3.60 6.33 6.25
CA LEU A 66 4.30 7.23 5.33
C LEU A 66 5.76 7.50 5.71
N GLU A 67 6.20 7.15 6.92
CA GLU A 67 7.54 7.47 7.41
C GLU A 67 8.47 6.24 7.47
N ARG A 68 7.93 5.03 7.66
CA ARG A 68 8.75 3.83 7.73
C ARG A 68 8.99 3.23 6.36
N GLU A 69 10.25 3.10 5.96
CA GLU A 69 10.65 2.60 4.63
C GLU A 69 9.93 1.30 4.24
N ALA A 70 9.80 0.35 5.16
CA ALA A 70 9.10 -0.91 4.92
C ALA A 70 7.63 -0.74 4.50
N PHE A 71 7.00 0.41 4.75
CA PHE A 71 5.63 0.71 4.36
C PHE A 71 5.55 1.82 3.32
N ALA A 72 6.39 2.83 3.47
CA ALA A 72 6.34 4.10 2.74
C ALA A 72 7.13 4.09 1.43
N LYS A 73 8.02 3.12 1.18
CA LYS A 73 8.94 3.15 0.03
C LYS A 73 8.25 3.38 -1.30
N MET A 74 7.13 2.72 -1.54
CA MET A 74 6.33 2.91 -2.76
C MET A 74 5.77 4.35 -2.84
N ALA A 75 5.31 4.88 -1.71
CA ALA A 75 4.80 6.25 -1.63
C ALA A 75 5.89 7.28 -1.92
N TRP A 76 7.08 7.12 -1.33
CA TRP A 76 8.22 8.01 -1.57
C TRP A 76 8.59 8.08 -3.06
N LEU A 77 8.70 6.92 -3.71
CA LEU A 77 9.00 6.83 -5.14
C LEU A 77 7.94 7.52 -6.01
N LEU A 78 6.67 7.42 -5.65
CA LEU A 78 5.58 8.05 -6.39
C LEU A 78 5.49 9.55 -6.10
N VAL A 79 5.78 9.99 -4.87
CA VAL A 79 5.84 11.43 -4.52
C VAL A 79 6.94 12.15 -5.32
N GLU A 80 8.11 11.53 -5.48
CA GLU A 80 9.17 12.05 -6.38
C GLU A 80 8.71 12.21 -7.83
N ARG A 81 7.65 11.46 -8.23
CA ARG A 81 7.03 11.53 -9.57
C ARG A 81 5.80 12.43 -9.63
N GLY A 82 5.57 13.24 -8.59
CA GLY A 82 4.48 14.22 -8.52
C GLY A 82 3.14 13.69 -8.02
N PHE A 83 3.13 12.52 -7.39
CA PHE A 83 1.98 12.04 -6.63
C PHE A 83 1.88 12.74 -5.27
N ILE A 84 0.72 12.62 -4.67
CA ILE A 84 0.55 12.77 -3.23
C ILE A 84 0.27 11.40 -2.61
N ALA A 85 0.78 11.19 -1.39
CA ALA A 85 0.49 10.00 -0.62
C ALA A 85 -0.30 10.34 0.64
N VAL A 86 -1.24 9.48 1.00
CA VAL A 86 -2.19 9.69 2.09
C VAL A 86 -2.31 8.41 2.92
N ALA A 87 -2.32 8.55 4.25
CA ALA A 87 -2.55 7.43 5.14
C ALA A 87 -3.48 7.81 6.30
N LEU A 88 -4.29 6.85 6.73
CA LEU A 88 -5.16 6.93 7.90
C LEU A 88 -4.76 5.86 8.92
N ASP A 89 -5.08 6.10 10.19
CA ASP A 89 -4.99 5.06 11.22
C ASP A 89 -5.93 3.91 10.91
N LEU A 90 -5.38 2.71 10.75
CA LEU A 90 -6.20 1.50 10.63
C LEU A 90 -7.00 1.28 11.93
N PRO A 91 -8.12 0.55 11.89
CA PRO A 91 -8.82 0.19 13.11
C PRO A 91 -7.87 -0.41 14.15
N SER A 92 -8.01 -0.05 15.41
CA SER A 92 -7.14 -0.46 16.53
C SER A 92 -5.66 -0.10 16.36
N HIS A 93 -5.36 1.00 15.66
CA HIS A 93 -4.02 1.57 15.51
C HIS A 93 -4.07 3.09 15.70
N GLY A 94 -2.94 3.67 16.15
CA GLY A 94 -2.81 5.11 16.33
C GLY A 94 -3.93 5.70 17.18
N GLU A 95 -4.59 6.73 16.70
CA GLU A 95 -5.70 7.40 17.39
C GLU A 95 -7.01 6.60 17.37
N ASP A 96 -7.14 5.59 16.50
CA ASP A 96 -8.30 4.69 16.49
C ASP A 96 -8.21 3.62 17.60
N GLN A 97 -7.02 3.43 18.22
CA GLN A 97 -6.82 2.52 19.35
C GLN A 97 -7.61 2.96 20.57
N LYS A 98 -8.47 2.09 21.13
CA LYS A 98 -9.20 2.35 22.37
C LYS A 98 -8.42 1.81 23.56
N ALA A 99 -8.55 2.49 24.70
CA ALA A 99 -7.81 2.14 25.93
C ALA A 99 -8.18 0.76 26.51
N ASP A 100 -9.39 0.28 26.24
CA ASP A 100 -9.96 -0.96 26.77
C ASP A 100 -9.93 -2.13 25.78
N GLU A 101 -9.19 -2.01 24.68
CA GLU A 101 -9.05 -3.06 23.68
C GLU A 101 -7.60 -3.47 23.46
N PRO A 102 -7.35 -4.72 23.04
CA PRO A 102 -6.03 -5.15 22.57
C PRO A 102 -5.58 -4.34 21.36
N GLU A 103 -4.27 -4.21 21.19
CA GLU A 103 -3.71 -3.50 20.04
C GLU A 103 -3.78 -4.32 18.74
N ARG A 104 -3.81 -3.62 17.63
CA ARG A 104 -3.56 -4.17 16.28
C ARG A 104 -4.60 -5.25 15.90
N LEU A 105 -4.14 -6.37 15.33
CA LEU A 105 -5.02 -7.47 14.87
C LEU A 105 -5.79 -8.15 16.00
N ALA A 106 -5.24 -8.18 17.23
CA ALA A 106 -5.98 -8.67 18.39
C ALA A 106 -7.16 -7.72 18.74
N GLY A 107 -6.98 -6.41 18.54
CA GLY A 107 -8.07 -5.44 18.64
C GLY A 107 -9.13 -5.63 17.56
N TRP A 108 -8.71 -5.96 16.33
CA TRP A 108 -9.67 -6.30 15.27
C TRP A 108 -10.53 -7.52 15.67
N ALA A 109 -9.89 -8.59 16.15
CA ALA A 109 -10.61 -9.78 16.58
C ALA A 109 -11.59 -9.45 17.73
N ALA A 110 -11.16 -8.68 18.75
CA ALA A 110 -11.99 -8.27 19.85
C ALA A 110 -13.18 -7.38 19.42
N ARG A 111 -12.98 -6.50 18.43
CA ARG A 111 -14.06 -5.69 17.84
C ARG A 111 -15.07 -6.56 17.11
N VAL A 112 -14.61 -7.49 16.25
CA VAL A 112 -15.48 -8.40 15.51
C VAL A 112 -16.27 -9.32 16.45
N GLU A 113 -15.64 -9.85 17.50
CA GLU A 113 -16.31 -10.64 18.54
C GLU A 113 -17.44 -9.86 19.26
N LYS A 114 -17.28 -8.54 19.37
CA LYS A 114 -18.30 -7.61 19.91
C LYS A 114 -19.33 -7.15 18.89
N GLY A 115 -19.28 -7.67 17.66
CA GLY A 115 -20.23 -7.33 16.59
C GLY A 115 -19.87 -6.11 15.75
N ASP A 116 -18.65 -5.56 15.89
CA ASP A 116 -18.17 -4.50 14.99
C ASP A 116 -17.90 -5.08 13.60
N THR A 117 -18.41 -4.41 12.58
CA THR A 117 -18.19 -4.79 11.18
C THR A 117 -16.81 -4.40 10.65
N LEU A 118 -16.03 -3.63 11.40
CA LEU A 118 -14.64 -3.24 11.20
C LEU A 118 -14.39 -2.45 9.89
N VAL A 119 -14.73 -3.03 8.73
CA VAL A 119 -14.39 -2.51 7.41
C VAL A 119 -15.27 -1.34 6.96
N PRO A 120 -16.61 -1.40 6.99
CA PRO A 120 -17.46 -0.35 6.44
C PRO A 120 -17.18 1.04 7.00
N ALA A 121 -17.11 1.19 8.32
CA ALA A 121 -16.86 2.48 8.96
C ALA A 121 -15.48 3.06 8.59
N PHE A 122 -14.47 2.19 8.44
CA PHE A 122 -13.15 2.62 8.00
C PHE A 122 -13.15 3.03 6.52
N MET A 123 -13.85 2.30 5.64
CA MET A 123 -14.00 2.67 4.23
C MET A 123 -14.73 4.00 4.07
N ASP A 124 -15.78 4.25 4.85
CA ASP A 124 -16.51 5.51 4.84
C ASP A 124 -15.60 6.70 5.24
N ARG A 125 -14.81 6.55 6.30
CA ARG A 125 -13.83 7.57 6.69
C ARG A 125 -12.80 7.82 5.59
N THR A 126 -12.29 6.76 4.96
CA THR A 126 -11.30 6.86 3.90
C THR A 126 -11.87 7.55 2.66
N SER A 127 -13.10 7.22 2.28
CA SER A 127 -13.81 7.88 1.16
C SER A 127 -14.09 9.36 1.46
N GLN A 128 -14.43 9.73 2.70
CA GLN A 128 -14.59 11.13 3.10
C GLN A 128 -13.29 11.93 2.99
N VAL A 129 -12.14 11.32 3.31
CA VAL A 129 -10.83 11.95 3.07
C VAL A 129 -10.61 12.15 1.56
N LEU A 130 -10.90 11.14 0.74
CA LEU A 130 -10.81 11.28 -0.72
C LEU A 130 -11.75 12.36 -1.26
N ASP A 131 -12.98 12.45 -0.75
CA ASP A 131 -13.94 13.52 -1.10
C ASP A 131 -13.38 14.91 -0.80
N PHE A 132 -12.81 15.07 0.39
CA PHE A 132 -12.15 16.31 0.79
C PHE A 132 -11.00 16.67 -0.14
N LEU A 133 -10.13 15.73 -0.47
CA LEU A 133 -8.97 15.94 -1.34
C LEU A 133 -9.37 16.30 -2.77
N VAL A 134 -10.39 15.64 -3.32
CA VAL A 134 -10.94 15.96 -4.65
C VAL A 134 -11.61 17.34 -4.64
N LYS A 135 -12.48 17.62 -3.68
CA LYS A 135 -13.21 18.89 -3.55
C LYS A 135 -12.26 20.08 -3.36
N SER A 136 -11.16 19.88 -2.63
CA SER A 136 -10.14 20.90 -2.37
C SER A 136 -9.11 21.04 -3.51
N GLY A 137 -9.27 20.28 -4.60
CA GLY A 137 -8.40 20.35 -5.77
C GLY A 137 -6.99 19.77 -5.57
N TYR A 138 -6.81 18.91 -4.55
CA TYR A 138 -5.56 18.21 -4.33
C TYR A 138 -5.41 16.99 -5.23
N THR A 139 -6.49 16.20 -5.35
CA THR A 139 -6.50 14.88 -5.99
C THR A 139 -7.20 14.92 -7.35
N ASN A 140 -6.54 14.38 -8.37
CA ASN A 140 -7.20 14.03 -9.63
C ASN A 140 -8.07 12.78 -9.41
N VAL A 141 -9.39 12.96 -9.46
CA VAL A 141 -10.37 11.90 -9.20
C VAL A 141 -10.23 10.67 -10.11
N LYS A 142 -9.62 10.83 -11.27
CA LYS A 142 -9.37 9.74 -12.23
C LYS A 142 -8.04 9.01 -11.97
N GLN A 143 -7.20 9.50 -11.08
CA GLN A 143 -5.85 9.00 -10.81
C GLN A 143 -5.65 8.68 -9.32
N VAL A 144 -6.49 7.79 -8.80
CA VAL A 144 -6.40 7.32 -7.42
C VAL A 144 -5.99 5.85 -7.40
N ALA A 145 -5.00 5.55 -6.59
CA ALA A 145 -4.50 4.21 -6.32
C ALA A 145 -4.48 3.91 -4.81
N ALA A 146 -4.43 2.64 -4.47
CA ALA A 146 -4.24 2.18 -3.10
C ALA A 146 -3.08 1.18 -3.03
N CYS A 147 -2.35 1.15 -1.92
CA CYS A 147 -1.42 0.08 -1.62
C CYS A 147 -1.42 -0.27 -0.15
N GLY A 148 -0.93 -1.46 0.19
CA GLY A 148 -0.76 -1.86 1.57
C GLY A 148 -0.06 -3.18 1.74
N ILE A 149 0.46 -3.41 2.96
CA ILE A 149 1.18 -4.62 3.33
C ILE A 149 0.39 -5.36 4.40
N SER A 150 0.28 -6.69 4.26
CA SER A 150 -0.36 -7.55 5.26
C SER A 150 -1.81 -7.13 5.54
N ARG A 151 -2.14 -6.75 6.77
CA ARG A 151 -3.42 -6.12 7.15
C ARG A 151 -3.75 -4.86 6.35
N GLY A 152 -2.71 -4.09 5.97
CA GLY A 152 -2.87 -2.93 5.11
C GLY A 152 -3.25 -3.33 3.69
N GLY A 153 -2.72 -4.44 3.16
CA GLY A 153 -3.14 -5.02 1.88
C GLY A 153 -4.62 -5.43 1.89
N PHE A 154 -5.09 -6.01 3.00
CA PHE A 154 -6.51 -6.29 3.22
C PHE A 154 -7.36 -5.02 3.11
N MET A 155 -6.99 -3.96 3.83
CA MET A 155 -7.72 -2.69 3.78
C MET A 155 -7.63 -1.99 2.41
N ALA A 156 -6.48 -2.07 1.73
CA ALA A 156 -6.32 -1.53 0.38
C ALA A 156 -7.26 -2.21 -0.63
N LEU A 157 -7.40 -3.53 -0.56
CA LEU A 157 -8.34 -4.29 -1.39
C LEU A 157 -9.78 -3.90 -1.11
N HIS A 158 -10.16 -3.79 0.17
CA HIS A 158 -11.49 -3.34 0.56
C HIS A 158 -11.78 -1.90 0.11
N PHE A 159 -10.80 -0.99 0.23
CA PHE A 159 -10.96 0.37 -0.26
C PHE A 159 -11.14 0.42 -1.77
N ALA A 160 -10.31 -0.31 -2.52
CA ALA A 160 -10.49 -0.40 -3.96
C ALA A 160 -11.86 -1.00 -4.36
N ALA A 161 -12.43 -1.91 -3.57
CA ALA A 161 -13.75 -2.47 -3.83
C ALA A 161 -14.90 -1.53 -3.42
N ALA A 162 -14.71 -0.70 -2.39
CA ALA A 162 -15.72 0.20 -1.85
C ALA A 162 -15.83 1.51 -2.65
N ASP A 163 -14.69 2.06 -3.09
CA ASP A 163 -14.68 3.35 -3.78
C ASP A 163 -14.36 3.21 -5.29
N PRO A 164 -15.31 3.54 -6.18
CA PRO A 164 -15.12 3.39 -7.62
C PRO A 164 -14.04 4.30 -8.23
N ARG A 165 -13.56 5.30 -7.52
CA ARG A 165 -12.49 6.20 -7.95
C ARG A 165 -11.11 5.56 -7.86
N VAL A 166 -10.94 4.52 -7.02
CA VAL A 166 -9.68 3.76 -6.91
C VAL A 166 -9.50 2.89 -8.16
N ARG A 167 -8.56 3.25 -9.01
CA ARG A 167 -8.32 2.64 -10.32
C ARG A 167 -7.48 1.37 -10.26
N CYS A 168 -6.54 1.33 -9.32
CA CYS A 168 -5.68 0.17 -9.12
C CYS A 168 -5.26 0.02 -7.65
N VAL A 169 -4.90 -1.21 -7.28
CA VAL A 169 -4.44 -1.57 -5.94
C VAL A 169 -3.24 -2.51 -6.01
N VAL A 170 -2.23 -2.24 -5.15
CA VAL A 170 -1.08 -3.13 -4.91
C VAL A 170 -1.20 -3.66 -3.49
N ALA A 171 -1.37 -4.96 -3.35
CA ALA A 171 -1.46 -5.63 -2.06
C ALA A 171 -0.26 -6.56 -1.87
N LEU A 172 0.63 -6.18 -0.96
CA LEU A 172 1.87 -6.88 -0.66
C LEU A 172 1.67 -7.80 0.54
N ALA A 173 1.89 -9.11 0.36
CA ALA A 173 1.63 -10.16 1.34
C ALA A 173 0.29 -9.94 2.09
N PRO A 174 -0.83 -9.73 1.37
CA PRO A 174 -2.08 -9.31 1.99
C PRO A 174 -2.70 -10.41 2.84
N VAL A 175 -3.32 -10.02 3.94
CA VAL A 175 -4.34 -10.87 4.55
C VAL A 175 -5.51 -10.95 3.57
N THR A 176 -5.95 -12.16 3.23
CA THR A 176 -7.10 -12.39 2.35
C THR A 176 -8.26 -13.06 3.09
N ASP A 177 -7.94 -13.74 4.18
CA ASP A 177 -8.90 -14.33 5.11
C ASP A 177 -8.42 -14.06 6.55
N LEU A 178 -9.23 -13.38 7.35
CA LEU A 178 -8.92 -13.12 8.75
C LEU A 178 -8.92 -14.41 9.58
N GLY A 179 -9.66 -15.44 9.16
CA GLY A 179 -9.78 -16.70 9.89
C GLY A 179 -8.49 -17.51 9.98
N ILE A 180 -7.50 -17.26 9.12
CA ILE A 180 -6.19 -17.92 9.20
C ILE A 180 -5.23 -17.27 10.20
N LEU A 181 -5.53 -16.04 10.63
CA LEU A 181 -4.70 -15.32 11.58
C LEU A 181 -4.86 -15.91 13.00
N THR A 182 -3.75 -16.04 13.72
CA THR A 182 -3.74 -16.55 15.09
C THR A 182 -4.64 -15.76 16.03
N GLU A 183 -4.74 -14.46 15.83
CA GLU A 183 -5.59 -13.55 16.60
C GLU A 183 -7.09 -13.86 16.46
N PHE A 184 -7.49 -14.45 15.35
CA PHE A 184 -8.87 -14.83 15.06
C PHE A 184 -9.17 -16.31 15.36
N SER A 185 -8.21 -17.08 15.86
CA SER A 185 -8.34 -18.54 16.03
C SER A 185 -9.56 -18.99 16.81
N LYS A 186 -10.02 -18.18 17.79
CA LYS A 186 -11.21 -18.47 18.62
C LYS A 186 -12.54 -18.23 17.90
N ILE A 187 -12.54 -17.31 16.92
CA ILE A 187 -13.75 -16.83 16.24
C ILE A 187 -13.70 -17.04 14.73
N LYS A 188 -12.71 -17.79 14.22
CA LYS A 188 -12.46 -17.99 12.77
C LYS A 188 -13.67 -18.54 12.00
N ASP A 189 -14.51 -19.33 12.64
CA ASP A 189 -15.68 -19.96 12.05
C ASP A 189 -16.95 -19.09 12.14
N GLU A 190 -16.89 -17.95 12.80
CA GLU A 190 -18.03 -17.06 12.91
C GLU A 190 -18.39 -16.41 11.57
N THR A 191 -19.69 -16.24 11.35
CA THR A 191 -20.21 -15.60 10.13
C THR A 191 -19.65 -14.21 9.92
N ALA A 192 -19.43 -13.45 11.03
CA ALA A 192 -18.86 -12.11 10.99
C ALA A 192 -17.44 -12.10 10.41
N VAL A 193 -16.58 -13.06 10.80
CA VAL A 193 -15.21 -13.18 10.26
C VAL A 193 -15.25 -13.57 8.79
N ARG A 194 -16.07 -14.57 8.42
CA ARG A 194 -16.22 -14.99 7.02
C ARG A 194 -16.77 -13.89 6.11
N ALA A 195 -17.64 -13.03 6.63
CA ALA A 195 -18.18 -11.90 5.88
C ALA A 195 -17.12 -10.86 5.49
N LEU A 196 -16.02 -10.78 6.25
CA LEU A 196 -14.91 -9.86 6.00
C LEU A 196 -13.88 -10.39 4.99
N SER A 197 -13.95 -11.66 4.58
CA SER A 197 -13.03 -12.21 3.59
C SER A 197 -13.04 -11.43 2.29
N VAL A 198 -11.84 -11.13 1.74
CA VAL A 198 -11.72 -10.43 0.45
C VAL A 198 -12.30 -11.24 -0.70
N MET A 199 -12.51 -12.53 -0.54
CA MET A 199 -13.21 -13.37 -1.54
C MET A 199 -14.60 -12.83 -1.85
N ASN A 200 -15.27 -12.21 -0.88
CA ASN A 200 -16.63 -11.66 -1.02
C ASN A 200 -16.68 -10.34 -1.82
N ILE A 201 -15.54 -9.73 -2.07
CA ILE A 201 -15.45 -8.47 -2.83
C ILE A 201 -14.77 -8.61 -4.19
N ALA A 202 -14.44 -9.83 -4.60
CA ALA A 202 -13.70 -10.10 -5.84
C ALA A 202 -14.41 -9.58 -7.10
N ASP A 203 -15.74 -9.60 -7.13
CA ASP A 203 -16.55 -9.06 -8.22
C ASP A 203 -16.45 -7.53 -8.33
N LYS A 204 -16.31 -6.83 -7.22
CA LYS A 204 -16.16 -5.37 -7.16
C LYS A 204 -14.81 -4.87 -7.65
N LEU A 205 -13.84 -5.76 -7.79
CA LEU A 205 -12.49 -5.46 -8.28
C LEU A 205 -12.32 -5.73 -9.78
N THR A 206 -13.34 -6.25 -10.45
CA THR A 206 -13.31 -6.48 -11.89
C THR A 206 -13.17 -5.17 -12.66
N GLY A 207 -12.36 -5.18 -13.73
CA GLY A 207 -12.09 -3.97 -14.52
C GLY A 207 -11.07 -3.01 -13.92
N ARG A 208 -10.55 -3.29 -12.72
CA ARG A 208 -9.49 -2.51 -12.07
C ARG A 208 -8.14 -3.19 -12.19
N GLY A 209 -7.07 -2.43 -12.04
CA GLY A 209 -5.75 -3.00 -11.83
C GLY A 209 -5.66 -3.60 -10.42
N VAL A 210 -5.32 -4.90 -10.32
CA VAL A 210 -5.09 -5.57 -9.03
C VAL A 210 -3.76 -6.28 -9.09
N TRP A 211 -2.83 -5.93 -8.22
CA TRP A 211 -1.58 -6.65 -8.09
C TRP A 211 -1.46 -7.24 -6.69
N ILE A 212 -1.37 -8.58 -6.65
CA ILE A 212 -1.10 -9.35 -5.44
C ILE A 212 0.36 -9.83 -5.52
N TYR A 213 1.14 -9.54 -4.49
CA TYR A 213 2.48 -10.07 -4.28
C TYR A 213 2.50 -10.88 -3.00
N ILE A 214 3.04 -12.09 -3.02
CA ILE A 214 3.06 -13.01 -1.88
C ILE A 214 4.35 -13.85 -1.89
N GLY A 215 4.90 -14.15 -0.72
CA GLY A 215 5.97 -15.14 -0.57
C GLY A 215 5.48 -16.56 -0.83
N ASN A 216 6.36 -17.41 -1.38
CA ASN A 216 6.01 -18.77 -1.76
C ASN A 216 5.71 -19.70 -0.56
N ASP A 217 6.11 -19.30 0.66
CA ASP A 217 5.83 -20.03 1.90
C ASP A 217 5.45 -19.05 3.03
N ASP A 218 4.42 -18.25 2.79
CA ASP A 218 3.88 -17.33 3.80
C ASP A 218 2.77 -17.98 4.60
N ALA A 219 3.14 -18.73 5.65
CA ALA A 219 2.19 -19.38 6.55
C ALA A 219 1.39 -18.39 7.42
N ARG A 220 1.80 -17.12 7.49
CA ARG A 220 1.14 -16.10 8.33
C ARG A 220 -0.18 -15.63 7.74
N VAL A 221 -0.22 -15.39 6.43
CA VAL A 221 -1.39 -14.84 5.72
C VAL A 221 -1.93 -15.78 4.63
N GLY A 222 -1.23 -16.86 4.37
CA GLY A 222 -1.63 -17.91 3.43
C GLY A 222 -1.26 -17.61 1.97
N THR A 223 -0.23 -18.29 1.47
CA THR A 223 0.15 -18.19 0.05
C THR A 223 -0.98 -18.67 -0.85
N GLU A 224 -1.58 -19.81 -0.53
CA GLU A 224 -2.66 -20.41 -1.33
C GLU A 224 -3.91 -19.53 -1.37
N GLU A 225 -4.25 -18.88 -0.25
CA GLU A 225 -5.39 -17.97 -0.16
C GLU A 225 -5.18 -16.73 -1.04
N ALA A 226 -3.96 -16.18 -1.07
CA ALA A 226 -3.61 -15.05 -1.93
C ALA A 226 -3.68 -15.43 -3.42
N ILE A 227 -3.17 -16.62 -3.78
CA ILE A 227 -3.26 -17.18 -5.14
C ILE A 227 -4.73 -17.40 -5.52
N ALA A 228 -5.50 -18.03 -4.64
CA ALA A 228 -6.92 -18.32 -4.86
C ALA A 228 -7.73 -17.04 -5.09
N PHE A 229 -7.45 -15.98 -4.32
CA PHE A 229 -8.08 -14.68 -4.49
C PHE A 229 -7.75 -14.03 -5.83
N ALA A 230 -6.47 -13.94 -6.21
CA ALA A 230 -6.06 -13.38 -7.50
C ALA A 230 -6.75 -14.10 -8.68
N ARG A 231 -6.81 -15.42 -8.62
CA ARG A 231 -7.51 -16.26 -9.63
C ARG A 231 -9.02 -16.05 -9.62
N LEU A 232 -9.62 -15.81 -8.44
CA LEU A 232 -11.05 -15.53 -8.33
C LEU A 232 -11.39 -14.20 -9.01
N VAL A 233 -10.64 -13.11 -8.76
CA VAL A 233 -10.84 -11.81 -9.42
C VAL A 233 -10.73 -11.96 -10.93
N THR A 234 -9.71 -12.69 -11.41
CA THR A 234 -9.54 -12.97 -12.85
C THR A 234 -10.75 -13.71 -13.43
N ARG A 235 -11.21 -14.80 -12.78
CA ARG A 235 -12.39 -15.56 -13.26
C ARG A 235 -13.66 -14.70 -13.28
N LYS A 236 -13.87 -13.85 -12.27
CA LYS A 236 -15.00 -12.92 -12.22
C LYS A 236 -14.95 -11.90 -13.36
N ALA A 237 -13.79 -11.31 -13.64
CA ALA A 237 -13.62 -10.38 -14.74
C ALA A 237 -13.92 -11.04 -16.11
N VAL A 238 -13.40 -12.24 -16.35
CA VAL A 238 -13.69 -13.01 -17.57
C VAL A 238 -15.19 -13.32 -17.70
N ALA A 239 -15.82 -13.78 -16.62
CA ALA A 239 -17.25 -14.10 -16.61
C ALA A 239 -18.15 -12.88 -16.91
N THR A 240 -17.73 -11.68 -16.48
CA THR A 240 -18.45 -10.43 -16.72
C THR A 240 -17.99 -9.69 -17.98
N LYS A 241 -17.11 -10.29 -18.79
CA LYS A 241 -16.50 -9.70 -19.99
C LYS A 241 -15.79 -8.37 -19.72
N GLN A 242 -15.25 -8.20 -18.54
CA GLN A 242 -14.42 -7.07 -18.17
C GLN A 242 -12.94 -7.40 -18.37
N ARG A 243 -12.09 -6.37 -18.45
CA ARG A 243 -10.63 -6.57 -18.50
C ARG A 243 -10.16 -7.25 -17.21
N ALA A 244 -9.54 -8.42 -17.34
CA ALA A 244 -8.87 -9.10 -16.26
C ALA A 244 -7.45 -8.53 -16.09
N ASN A 245 -7.33 -7.40 -15.39
CA ASN A 245 -6.06 -6.72 -15.14
C ASN A 245 -5.51 -7.10 -13.77
N VAL A 246 -5.25 -8.39 -13.59
CA VAL A 246 -4.75 -8.97 -12.34
C VAL A 246 -3.32 -9.47 -12.53
N LYS A 247 -2.37 -8.89 -11.79
CA LYS A 247 -0.99 -9.37 -11.68
C LYS A 247 -0.85 -10.15 -10.38
N LEU A 248 -0.32 -11.36 -10.46
CA LEU A 248 0.06 -12.18 -9.32
C LEU A 248 1.57 -12.44 -9.39
N THR A 249 2.28 -12.11 -8.31
CA THR A 249 3.70 -12.43 -8.14
C THR A 249 3.84 -13.32 -6.92
N VAL A 250 4.37 -14.52 -7.12
CA VAL A 250 4.78 -15.42 -6.04
C VAL A 250 6.30 -15.38 -6.00
N ASP A 251 6.86 -14.86 -4.91
CA ASP A 251 8.30 -14.67 -4.74
C ASP A 251 8.93 -15.81 -3.94
N ALA A 252 10.19 -16.11 -4.22
CA ALA A 252 10.97 -17.14 -3.55
C ALA A 252 11.37 -16.70 -2.12
N SER A 253 10.44 -16.17 -1.34
CA SER A 253 10.66 -15.77 0.05
C SER A 253 10.03 -16.75 1.01
N GLU A 254 10.73 -16.99 2.12
CA GLU A 254 10.23 -17.77 3.24
C GLU A 254 9.58 -16.85 4.27
N GLY A 255 8.40 -17.27 4.77
CA GLY A 255 7.67 -16.58 5.82
C GLY A 255 7.05 -15.25 5.37
N HIS A 256 6.58 -14.48 6.37
CA HIS A 256 5.81 -13.25 6.19
C HIS A 256 6.73 -12.02 6.06
N GLY A 257 7.30 -11.79 4.91
CA GLY A 257 8.18 -10.67 4.64
C GLY A 257 7.98 -10.08 3.25
N VAL A 258 8.21 -8.78 3.12
CA VAL A 258 8.22 -8.07 1.83
C VAL A 258 9.53 -7.34 1.72
N GLY A 259 10.34 -7.70 0.72
CA GLY A 259 11.57 -6.98 0.40
C GLY A 259 11.30 -5.62 -0.25
N LEU A 260 12.36 -4.91 -0.61
CA LEU A 260 12.23 -3.59 -1.23
C LEU A 260 11.85 -3.65 -2.72
N SER A 261 12.22 -4.73 -3.44
CA SER A 261 11.96 -4.87 -4.88
C SER A 261 10.49 -4.65 -5.27
N PRO A 262 9.48 -5.25 -4.61
CA PRO A 262 8.09 -5.06 -4.97
C PRO A 262 7.59 -3.62 -4.76
N HIS A 263 8.28 -2.80 -3.97
CA HIS A 263 7.92 -1.38 -3.84
C HIS A 263 8.31 -0.58 -5.10
N PHE A 264 9.48 -0.85 -5.68
CA PHE A 264 9.91 -0.22 -6.93
C PHE A 264 9.01 -0.65 -8.08
N GLU A 265 8.82 -1.95 -8.24
CA GLU A 265 7.94 -2.49 -9.28
C GLU A 265 6.49 -2.00 -9.11
N GLY A 266 6.02 -1.86 -7.87
CA GLY A 266 4.68 -1.38 -7.54
C GLY A 266 4.48 0.08 -7.93
N ALA A 267 5.47 0.93 -7.69
CA ALA A 267 5.44 2.32 -8.10
C ALA A 267 5.33 2.45 -9.62
N ASP A 268 6.18 1.72 -10.37
CA ASP A 268 6.15 1.70 -11.83
C ASP A 268 4.81 1.18 -12.36
N TRP A 269 4.30 0.11 -11.76
CA TRP A 269 3.04 -0.49 -12.16
C TRP A 269 1.84 0.43 -11.89
N ILE A 270 1.74 1.06 -10.71
CA ILE A 270 0.69 2.04 -10.41
C ILE A 270 0.70 3.17 -11.42
N GLU A 271 1.87 3.74 -11.68
CA GLU A 271 2.00 4.84 -12.64
C GLU A 271 1.50 4.42 -14.03
N SER A 272 1.88 3.22 -14.51
CA SER A 272 1.40 2.69 -15.78
C SER A 272 -0.12 2.53 -15.82
N GLN A 273 -0.73 2.00 -14.74
CA GLN A 273 -2.17 1.79 -14.66
C GLN A 273 -2.97 3.11 -14.71
N LEU A 274 -2.44 4.16 -14.08
CA LEU A 274 -3.12 5.46 -14.05
C LEU A 274 -2.91 6.26 -15.34
N ARG A 275 -1.87 5.96 -16.12
CA ARG A 275 -1.67 6.54 -17.46
C ARG A 275 -2.55 5.88 -18.53
N GLU A 276 -2.71 4.57 -18.49
CA GLU A 276 -3.48 3.80 -19.47
C GLU A 276 -5.01 4.05 -19.38
N ASN A 277 -5.51 4.56 -18.25
CA ASN A 277 -6.91 4.80 -17.97
C ASN A 277 -7.15 6.27 -17.55
N PRO A 278 -6.87 7.27 -18.40
CA PRO A 278 -6.96 8.69 -18.07
C PRO A 278 -8.38 9.19 -17.75
#